data_e135d4c6497e54ae31f45f83721961b4
#
_entry.id   e135d4c6497e54ae31f45f83721961b4
#
_cell.length_a   1.000
_cell.length_b   1.000
_cell.length_c   1.000
_cell.angle_alpha   90.00
_cell.angle_beta   90.00
_cell.angle_gamma   90.00
#
_symmetry.space_group_name_H-M   'P 1'
#
loop_
_entity.id
_entity.type
_entity.pdbx_description
1 polymer ?
#
loop_
_entity_poly.entity_id
_entity_poly.type
_entity_poly.pdbx_seq_one_letter_code
_entity_poly.pdbx_strand_id
1 'polypeptide(L)'
;MMLTEETTLPSAGLPLATFKAHLHLGTGFAEDNLQDPLLEGFLRTAMAAIEARIGKVLLERGFVLELTRWADPAGQPLPLAPVTEVTAVVLRDAQGVESPVPVARWRLEHDMQRPCLRAAGGVLPAIPQGGHVLLRFRAGLSDDWPGLPADLAQAVLLLAAHFYEYRQDTGLGSGCMPFGVTSLIERYRSLRLSMGVPGIGGRA
;
A
#
# COMPACT_ATOMS: atom_id res chain seq x y z
N MET A 1 11.31 1.70 -12.57
CA MET A 1 10.33 1.03 -11.68
C MET A 1 9.08 1.88 -11.66
N MET A 2 7.94 1.29 -11.99
CA MET A 2 6.62 1.94 -11.92
C MET A 2 5.69 1.01 -11.14
N LEU A 3 4.93 1.59 -10.19
CA LEU A 3 3.91 0.89 -9.40
C LEU A 3 2.56 1.50 -9.73
N THR A 4 1.60 0.68 -10.09
CA THR A 4 0.24 1.10 -10.43
C THR A 4 -0.76 0.28 -9.64
N GLU A 5 -1.78 0.92 -9.10
CA GLU A 5 -2.93 0.25 -8.52
C GLU A 5 -3.83 -0.27 -9.65
N GLU A 6 -4.08 -1.57 -9.68
CA GLU A 6 -4.87 -2.23 -10.73
C GLU A 6 -6.36 -2.28 -10.37
N THR A 7 -6.67 -2.43 -9.09
CA THR A 7 -8.05 -2.45 -8.59
C THR A 7 -8.24 -1.37 -7.53
N THR A 8 -9.25 -0.52 -7.73
CA THR A 8 -9.63 0.49 -6.74
C THR A 8 -10.58 -0.10 -5.70
N LEU A 9 -10.49 0.40 -4.46
CA LEU A 9 -11.43 0.01 -3.42
C LEU A 9 -12.84 0.49 -3.79
N PRO A 10 -13.85 -0.41 -3.89
CA PRO A 10 -15.22 0.01 -4.18
C PRO A 10 -15.80 0.85 -3.04
N SER A 11 -16.72 1.77 -3.36
CA SER A 11 -17.38 2.64 -2.36
C SER A 11 -18.09 1.84 -1.26
N ALA A 12 -18.65 0.68 -1.61
CA ALA A 12 -19.30 -0.22 -0.64
C ALA A 12 -18.33 -0.80 0.40
N GLY A 13 -17.03 -0.81 0.14
CA GLY A 13 -15.98 -1.24 1.09
C GLY A 13 -15.54 -0.14 2.07
N LEU A 14 -16.01 1.09 1.88
CA LEU A 14 -15.69 2.20 2.78
C LEU A 14 -16.69 2.29 3.95
N PRO A 15 -16.23 2.65 5.16
CA PRO A 15 -17.05 2.74 6.36
C PRO A 15 -17.86 4.04 6.41
N LEU A 16 -18.60 4.36 5.36
CA LEU A 16 -19.28 5.65 5.23
C LEU A 16 -20.32 5.90 6.35
N ALA A 17 -21.11 4.88 6.68
CA ALA A 17 -22.09 4.98 7.77
C ALA A 17 -21.40 5.21 9.13
N THR A 18 -20.31 4.51 9.40
CA THR A 18 -19.51 4.69 10.61
C THR A 18 -18.89 6.08 10.66
N PHE A 19 -18.43 6.60 9.52
CA PHE A 19 -17.87 7.95 9.44
C PHE A 19 -18.91 9.03 9.66
N LYS A 20 -20.13 8.90 9.07
CA LYS A 20 -21.26 9.79 9.34
C LYS A 20 -21.59 9.82 10.85
N ALA A 21 -21.66 8.65 11.49
CA ALA A 21 -21.87 8.57 12.93
C ALA A 21 -20.74 9.22 13.74
N HIS A 22 -19.48 9.04 13.34
CA HIS A 22 -18.32 9.65 13.98
C HIS A 22 -18.34 11.19 13.91
N LEU A 23 -18.84 11.75 12.81
CA LEU A 23 -19.01 13.20 12.64
C LEU A 23 -20.25 13.76 13.36
N HIS A 24 -21.02 12.93 14.07
CA HIS A 24 -22.28 13.31 14.72
C HIS A 24 -23.29 13.95 13.75
N LEU A 25 -23.23 13.59 12.47
CA LEU A 25 -24.24 14.02 11.51
C LEU A 25 -25.56 13.37 11.87
N GLY A 26 -26.55 14.21 12.24
CA GLY A 26 -27.88 13.75 12.70
C GLY A 26 -28.59 12.93 11.63
N THR A 27 -29.64 12.19 12.03
CA THR A 27 -30.43 11.29 11.16
C THR A 27 -31.00 11.98 9.92
N GLY A 28 -31.32 13.29 9.99
CA GLY A 28 -31.76 14.08 8.84
C GLY A 28 -30.68 14.24 7.73
N PHE A 29 -29.40 14.21 8.09
CA PHE A 29 -28.29 14.23 7.13
C PHE A 29 -27.85 12.82 6.69
N ALA A 30 -28.23 11.79 7.44
CA ALA A 30 -27.89 10.41 7.12
C ALA A 30 -28.69 9.85 5.94
N GLU A 31 -29.90 10.40 5.71
CA GLU A 31 -30.78 10.02 4.60
C GLU A 31 -30.46 10.78 3.29
N ASP A 32 -29.72 11.88 3.38
CA ASP A 32 -29.35 12.71 2.23
C ASP A 32 -27.97 12.29 1.72
N ASN A 33 -27.93 11.40 0.72
CA ASN A 33 -26.70 10.88 0.12
C ASN A 33 -25.91 11.93 -0.70
N LEU A 34 -26.35 13.19 -0.70
CA LEU A 34 -25.72 14.28 -1.45
C LEU A 34 -24.26 14.55 -1.01
N GLN A 35 -23.92 14.27 0.26
CA GLN A 35 -22.58 14.47 0.78
C GLN A 35 -21.68 13.22 0.69
N ASP A 36 -22.25 12.08 0.33
CA ASP A 36 -21.51 10.80 0.32
C ASP A 36 -20.23 10.83 -0.54
N PRO A 37 -20.22 11.38 -1.76
CA PRO A 37 -18.99 11.46 -2.55
C PRO A 37 -17.91 12.30 -1.89
N LEU A 38 -18.30 13.37 -1.16
CA LEU A 38 -17.36 14.22 -0.44
C LEU A 38 -16.76 13.47 0.76
N LEU A 39 -17.58 12.79 1.54
CA LEU A 39 -17.16 12.01 2.70
C LEU A 39 -16.28 10.82 2.29
N GLU A 40 -16.61 10.14 1.19
CA GLU A 40 -15.75 9.13 0.58
C GLU A 40 -14.38 9.69 0.21
N GLY A 41 -14.34 10.88 -0.36
CA GLY A 41 -13.10 11.58 -0.70
C GLY A 41 -12.19 11.76 0.51
N PHE A 42 -12.74 12.19 1.66
CA PHE A 42 -11.99 12.34 2.90
C PHE A 42 -11.51 11.00 3.46
N LEU A 43 -12.34 9.95 3.43
CA LEU A 43 -11.92 8.61 3.85
C LEU A 43 -10.76 8.08 2.99
N ARG A 44 -10.86 8.17 1.67
CA ARG A 44 -9.81 7.76 0.75
C ARG A 44 -8.51 8.54 0.97
N THR A 45 -8.62 9.85 1.16
CA THR A 45 -7.46 10.72 1.44
C THR A 45 -6.80 10.34 2.77
N ALA A 46 -7.58 10.10 3.81
CA ALA A 46 -7.07 9.69 5.11
C ALA A 46 -6.37 8.32 5.04
N MET A 47 -6.97 7.34 4.35
CA MET A 47 -6.36 6.03 4.13
C MET A 47 -5.02 6.17 3.39
N ALA A 48 -4.99 6.90 2.27
CA ALA A 48 -3.78 7.11 1.49
C ALA A 48 -2.67 7.79 2.30
N ALA A 49 -3.00 8.79 3.13
CA ALA A 49 -2.05 9.47 4.00
C ALA A 49 -1.45 8.54 5.06
N ILE A 50 -2.28 7.69 5.68
CA ILE A 50 -1.84 6.69 6.66
C ILE A 50 -0.97 5.63 5.97
N GLU A 51 -1.41 5.07 4.84
CA GLU A 51 -0.67 4.09 4.06
C GLU A 51 0.72 4.61 3.66
N ALA A 52 0.79 5.86 3.18
CA ALA A 52 2.06 6.51 2.85
C ALA A 52 2.97 6.66 4.07
N ARG A 53 2.39 6.92 5.25
CA ARG A 53 3.14 7.13 6.50
C ARG A 53 3.70 5.85 7.08
N ILE A 54 2.94 4.74 7.02
CA ILE A 54 3.34 3.45 7.59
C ILE A 54 4.01 2.51 6.57
N GLY A 55 3.89 2.82 5.27
CA GLY A 55 4.40 1.97 4.19
C GLY A 55 3.63 0.66 4.03
N LYS A 56 2.36 0.62 4.45
CA LYS A 56 1.48 -0.56 4.38
C LYS A 56 0.16 -0.20 3.73
N VAL A 57 -0.40 -1.15 2.98
CA VAL A 57 -1.75 -1.07 2.42
C VAL A 57 -2.75 -1.50 3.48
N LEU A 58 -3.78 -0.71 3.73
CA LEU A 58 -4.78 -0.99 4.76
C LEU A 58 -5.77 -2.06 4.31
N LEU A 59 -6.46 -1.82 3.20
CA LEU A 59 -7.45 -2.74 2.63
C LEU A 59 -6.90 -3.35 1.35
N GLU A 60 -7.11 -4.65 1.17
CA GLU A 60 -6.52 -5.42 0.08
C GLU A 60 -6.93 -4.91 -1.30
N ARG A 61 -5.92 -4.68 -2.16
CA ARG A 61 -6.06 -4.25 -3.55
C ARG A 61 -5.04 -4.93 -4.44
N GLY A 62 -5.32 -4.95 -5.74
CA GLY A 62 -4.42 -5.42 -6.77
C GLY A 62 -3.46 -4.33 -7.23
N PHE A 63 -2.21 -4.71 -7.44
CA PHE A 63 -1.14 -3.82 -7.91
C PHE A 63 -0.33 -4.47 -9.02
N VAL A 64 0.21 -3.64 -9.90
CA VAL A 64 1.19 -4.03 -10.92
C VAL A 64 2.48 -3.27 -10.68
N LEU A 65 3.56 -4.01 -10.50
CA LEU A 65 4.91 -3.46 -10.44
C LEU A 65 5.64 -3.76 -11.75
N GLU A 66 6.05 -2.71 -12.44
CA GLU A 66 6.80 -2.79 -13.67
C GLU A 66 8.29 -2.49 -13.42
N LEU A 67 9.18 -3.40 -13.86
CA LEU A 67 10.62 -3.30 -13.69
C LEU A 67 11.35 -3.59 -15.00
N THR A 68 12.43 -2.85 -15.25
CA THR A 68 13.35 -3.10 -16.35
C THR A 68 14.54 -3.98 -15.95
N ARG A 69 14.75 -4.17 -14.66
CA ARG A 69 15.77 -5.06 -14.08
C ARG A 69 15.33 -5.54 -12.70
N TRP A 70 15.74 -6.72 -12.32
CA TRP A 70 15.63 -7.20 -10.95
C TRP A 70 16.54 -6.42 -10.00
N ALA A 71 16.12 -6.20 -8.77
CA ALA A 71 16.95 -5.60 -7.74
C ALA A 71 18.12 -6.52 -7.36
N ASP A 72 17.86 -7.83 -7.31
CA ASP A 72 18.80 -8.90 -7.08
C ASP A 72 18.43 -10.10 -7.96
N PRO A 73 19.38 -10.83 -8.57
CA PRO A 73 19.07 -12.01 -9.37
C PRO A 73 18.30 -13.10 -8.61
N ALA A 74 18.51 -13.24 -7.31
CA ALA A 74 17.84 -14.24 -6.47
C ALA A 74 16.48 -13.77 -5.94
N GLY A 75 16.19 -12.45 -5.98
CA GLY A 75 14.94 -11.92 -5.44
C GLY A 75 14.66 -10.46 -5.71
N GLN A 76 13.38 -10.12 -5.71
CA GLN A 76 12.86 -8.77 -5.90
C GLN A 76 12.06 -8.35 -4.68
N PRO A 77 12.53 -7.39 -3.86
CA PRO A 77 11.69 -6.78 -2.83
C PRO A 77 10.48 -6.08 -3.44
N LEU A 78 9.33 -6.26 -2.81
CA LEU A 78 8.10 -5.61 -3.22
C LEU A 78 7.93 -4.27 -2.47
N PRO A 79 7.44 -3.23 -3.14
CA PRO A 79 7.41 -1.87 -2.58
C PRO A 79 6.31 -1.64 -1.57
N LEU A 80 5.31 -2.53 -1.51
CA LEU A 80 4.17 -2.47 -0.60
C LEU A 80 4.16 -3.67 0.34
N ALA A 81 3.57 -3.51 1.51
CA ALA A 81 3.42 -4.54 2.53
C ALA A 81 2.05 -4.42 3.26
N PRO A 82 1.54 -5.49 3.81
CA PRO A 82 1.92 -6.86 3.51
C PRO A 82 1.43 -7.26 2.11
N VAL A 83 2.17 -8.15 1.45
CA VAL A 83 1.70 -8.79 0.22
C VAL A 83 1.09 -10.12 0.58
N THR A 84 -0.16 -10.34 0.17
CA THR A 84 -0.93 -11.54 0.43
C THR A 84 -0.68 -12.59 -0.64
N GLU A 85 -0.59 -12.17 -1.91
CA GLU A 85 -0.40 -13.08 -3.03
C GLU A 85 0.33 -12.39 -4.19
N VAL A 86 1.17 -13.13 -4.92
CA VAL A 86 1.63 -12.76 -6.25
C VAL A 86 0.82 -13.57 -7.27
N THR A 87 0.00 -12.89 -8.06
CA THR A 87 -0.94 -13.54 -8.98
C THR A 87 -0.30 -13.87 -10.31
N ALA A 88 0.66 -13.05 -10.79
CA ALA A 88 1.35 -13.30 -12.05
C ALA A 88 2.72 -12.62 -12.10
N VAL A 89 3.65 -13.27 -12.79
CA VAL A 89 4.93 -12.70 -13.23
C VAL A 89 4.99 -12.85 -14.74
N VAL A 90 5.06 -11.74 -15.48
CA VAL A 90 5.02 -11.73 -16.95
C VAL A 90 6.22 -10.96 -17.47
N LEU A 91 7.02 -11.58 -18.32
CA LEU A 91 8.08 -10.91 -19.07
C LEU A 91 7.48 -10.32 -20.34
N ARG A 92 7.80 -9.08 -20.67
CA ARG A 92 7.42 -8.42 -21.91
C ARG A 92 8.69 -8.00 -22.64
N ASP A 93 8.83 -8.37 -23.91
CA ASP A 93 9.97 -7.97 -24.73
C ASP A 93 9.83 -6.55 -25.30
N ALA A 94 10.83 -6.09 -26.05
CA ALA A 94 10.83 -4.76 -26.68
C ALA A 94 9.74 -4.60 -27.76
N GLN A 95 9.20 -5.70 -28.27
CA GLN A 95 8.10 -5.73 -29.25
C GLN A 95 6.72 -5.79 -28.60
N GLY A 96 6.67 -5.90 -27.26
CA GLY A 96 5.44 -5.98 -26.48
C GLY A 96 4.89 -7.40 -26.34
N VAL A 97 5.62 -8.43 -26.79
CA VAL A 97 5.20 -9.83 -26.65
C VAL A 97 5.34 -10.25 -25.19
N GLU A 98 4.24 -10.78 -24.65
CA GLU A 98 4.18 -11.23 -23.25
C GLU A 98 4.48 -12.73 -23.13
N SER A 99 5.31 -13.07 -22.14
CA SER A 99 5.66 -14.45 -21.80
C SER A 99 5.46 -14.67 -20.32
N PRO A 100 4.43 -15.41 -19.88
CA PRO A 100 4.19 -15.69 -18.47
C PRO A 100 5.29 -16.58 -17.90
N VAL A 101 5.76 -16.23 -16.69
CA VAL A 101 6.73 -17.02 -15.95
C VAL A 101 5.97 -18.06 -15.11
N PRO A 102 6.25 -19.36 -15.29
CA PRO A 102 5.58 -20.41 -14.50
C PRO A 102 5.75 -20.20 -12.99
N VAL A 103 4.68 -20.45 -12.20
CA VAL A 103 4.68 -20.31 -10.73
C VAL A 103 5.81 -21.13 -10.08
N ALA A 104 6.16 -22.29 -10.65
CA ALA A 104 7.24 -23.13 -10.17
C ALA A 104 8.65 -22.46 -10.20
N ARG A 105 8.81 -21.32 -10.90
CA ARG A 105 10.09 -20.61 -11.01
C ARG A 105 10.30 -19.55 -9.94
N TRP A 106 9.28 -19.21 -9.19
CA TRP A 106 9.32 -18.18 -8.14
C TRP A 106 8.44 -18.55 -6.95
N ARG A 107 8.61 -17.85 -5.84
CA ARG A 107 7.78 -17.95 -4.64
C ARG A 107 7.69 -16.60 -3.96
N LEU A 108 6.59 -16.33 -3.27
CA LEU A 108 6.47 -15.19 -2.37
C LEU A 108 7.07 -15.56 -1.01
N GLU A 109 7.99 -14.76 -0.54
CA GLU A 109 8.45 -14.73 0.83
C GLU A 109 7.63 -13.69 1.57
N HIS A 110 6.68 -14.17 2.39
CA HIS A 110 5.81 -13.30 3.16
C HIS A 110 6.59 -12.59 4.27
N ASP A 111 6.46 -11.30 4.34
CA ASP A 111 7.00 -10.46 5.41
C ASP A 111 6.09 -9.24 5.60
N MET A 112 5.78 -8.91 6.86
CA MET A 112 4.92 -7.77 7.21
C MET A 112 5.55 -6.41 6.92
N GLN A 113 6.86 -6.38 6.64
CA GLN A 113 7.62 -5.16 6.40
C GLN A 113 8.30 -5.15 5.04
N ARG A 114 8.81 -6.31 4.58
CA ARG A 114 9.64 -6.45 3.38
C ARG A 114 9.32 -7.72 2.60
N PRO A 115 8.10 -7.87 2.08
CA PRO A 115 7.77 -9.02 1.25
C PRO A 115 8.69 -9.07 0.02
N CYS A 116 9.07 -10.28 -0.38
CA CYS A 116 10.03 -10.47 -1.45
C CYS A 116 9.60 -11.59 -2.39
N LEU A 117 9.64 -11.34 -3.69
CA LEU A 117 9.56 -12.39 -4.69
C LEU A 117 10.93 -13.06 -4.78
N ARG A 118 11.02 -14.37 -4.48
CA ARG A 118 12.25 -15.16 -4.55
C ARG A 118 12.24 -16.12 -5.72
N ALA A 119 13.42 -16.32 -6.31
CA ALA A 119 13.59 -17.40 -7.27
C ALA A 119 13.45 -18.77 -6.58
N ALA A 120 12.74 -19.71 -7.21
CA ALA A 120 12.62 -21.10 -6.72
C ALA A 120 13.82 -21.97 -7.12
N GLY A 121 14.61 -21.56 -8.12
CA GLY A 121 15.75 -22.30 -8.67
C GLY A 121 17.03 -21.49 -8.84
N GLY A 122 17.39 -20.69 -7.83
CA GLY A 122 18.64 -19.93 -7.82
C GLY A 122 18.52 -18.51 -8.32
N VAL A 123 18.04 -18.27 -9.55
CA VAL A 123 17.89 -16.94 -10.13
C VAL A 123 16.51 -16.74 -10.77
N LEU A 124 16.03 -15.51 -10.71
CA LEU A 124 14.84 -15.09 -11.43
C LEU A 124 15.11 -15.10 -12.95
N PRO A 125 14.07 -15.31 -13.79
CA PRO A 125 14.24 -15.31 -15.24
C PRO A 125 14.83 -13.99 -15.74
N ALA A 126 15.75 -14.05 -16.73
CA ALA A 126 16.31 -12.87 -17.33
C ALA A 126 15.23 -12.02 -18.00
N ILE A 127 15.22 -10.72 -17.72
CA ILE A 127 14.34 -9.77 -18.43
C ILE A 127 14.93 -9.56 -19.82
N PRO A 128 14.12 -9.66 -20.91
CA PRO A 128 14.59 -9.44 -22.27
C PRO A 128 15.24 -8.06 -22.44
N GLN A 129 16.21 -7.94 -23.30
CA GLN A 129 16.87 -6.67 -23.60
C GLN A 129 15.86 -5.67 -24.18
N GLY A 130 15.80 -4.47 -23.60
CA GLY A 130 14.80 -3.45 -23.97
C GLY A 130 13.37 -3.77 -23.51
N GLY A 131 13.17 -4.89 -22.83
CA GLY A 131 11.90 -5.30 -22.26
C GLY A 131 11.75 -4.97 -20.78
N HIS A 132 10.70 -5.48 -20.17
CA HIS A 132 10.38 -5.31 -18.75
C HIS A 132 9.65 -6.52 -18.19
N VAL A 133 9.55 -6.60 -16.88
CA VAL A 133 8.73 -7.59 -16.18
C VAL A 133 7.57 -6.88 -15.48
N LEU A 134 6.39 -7.51 -15.55
CA LEU A 134 5.18 -7.12 -14.85
C LEU A 134 4.94 -8.11 -13.72
N LEU A 135 4.93 -7.62 -12.50
CA LEU A 135 4.59 -8.36 -11.29
C LEU A 135 3.20 -7.93 -10.85
N ARG A 136 2.21 -8.82 -10.93
CA ARG A 136 0.86 -8.58 -10.42
C ARG A 136 0.76 -9.23 -9.04
N PHE A 137 0.30 -8.46 -8.06
CA PHE A 137 0.19 -8.93 -6.69
C PHE A 137 -0.94 -8.24 -5.95
N ARG A 138 -1.40 -8.87 -4.87
CA ARG A 138 -2.38 -8.31 -3.94
C ARG A 138 -1.65 -7.92 -2.66
N ALA A 139 -2.02 -6.78 -2.10
CA ALA A 139 -1.46 -6.29 -0.85
C ALA A 139 -2.56 -5.64 -0.01
N GLY A 140 -2.51 -5.88 1.30
CA GLY A 140 -3.43 -5.31 2.26
C GLY A 140 -3.34 -6.01 3.61
N LEU A 141 -3.63 -5.28 4.68
CA LEU A 141 -3.71 -5.81 6.04
C LEU A 141 -5.00 -6.59 6.28
N SER A 142 -6.06 -6.25 5.56
CA SER A 142 -7.38 -6.88 5.66
C SER A 142 -8.10 -6.82 4.31
N ASP A 143 -8.99 -7.78 4.10
CA ASP A 143 -9.83 -7.85 2.90
C ASP A 143 -10.97 -6.83 2.97
N ASP A 144 -11.41 -6.50 4.19
CA ASP A 144 -12.54 -5.61 4.44
C ASP A 144 -12.30 -4.68 5.65
N TRP A 145 -13.19 -3.70 5.81
CA TRP A 145 -13.10 -2.75 6.92
C TRP A 145 -13.26 -3.39 8.30
N PRO A 146 -14.21 -4.32 8.56
CA PRO A 146 -14.34 -4.97 9.86
C PRO A 146 -13.10 -5.76 10.30
N GLY A 147 -12.35 -6.32 9.37
CA GLY A 147 -11.11 -7.06 9.65
C GLY A 147 -9.89 -6.16 9.91
N LEU A 148 -9.99 -4.85 9.64
CA LEU A 148 -8.89 -3.92 9.91
C LEU A 148 -8.65 -3.76 11.40
N PRO A 149 -7.39 -3.75 11.90
CA PRO A 149 -7.08 -3.46 13.30
C PRO A 149 -7.75 -2.18 13.79
N ALA A 150 -8.37 -2.25 14.98
CA ALA A 150 -9.22 -1.19 15.52
C ALA A 150 -8.51 0.16 15.65
N ASP A 151 -7.22 0.17 15.96
CA ASP A 151 -6.40 1.38 16.02
C ASP A 151 -6.17 2.02 14.64
N LEU A 152 -5.97 1.21 13.58
CA LEU A 152 -5.89 1.72 12.21
C LEU A 152 -7.25 2.24 11.73
N ALA A 153 -8.33 1.52 12.02
CA ALA A 153 -9.69 1.97 11.69
C ALA A 153 -9.99 3.31 12.39
N GLN A 154 -9.67 3.43 13.68
CA GLN A 154 -9.84 4.68 14.43
C GLN A 154 -8.96 5.80 13.88
N ALA A 155 -7.70 5.51 13.51
CA ALA A 155 -6.79 6.49 12.91
C ALA A 155 -7.35 7.07 11.61
N VAL A 156 -7.92 6.21 10.74
CA VAL A 156 -8.57 6.66 9.49
C VAL A 156 -9.75 7.58 9.78
N LEU A 157 -10.65 7.20 10.70
CA LEU A 157 -11.83 8.01 11.03
C LEU A 157 -11.42 9.37 11.61
N LEU A 158 -10.45 9.40 12.54
CA LEU A 158 -9.94 10.65 13.13
C LEU A 158 -9.30 11.56 12.09
N LEU A 159 -8.50 10.99 11.18
CA LEU A 159 -7.84 11.79 10.13
C LEU A 159 -8.84 12.29 9.08
N ALA A 160 -9.82 11.47 8.71
CA ALA A 160 -10.89 11.87 7.80
C ALA A 160 -11.76 12.99 8.41
N ALA A 161 -12.09 12.89 9.72
CA ALA A 161 -12.81 13.94 10.44
C ALA A 161 -12.00 15.25 10.48
N HIS A 162 -10.69 15.15 10.75
CA HIS A 162 -9.79 16.30 10.69
C HIS A 162 -9.82 16.98 9.32
N PHE A 163 -9.72 16.23 8.22
CA PHE A 163 -9.82 16.79 6.88
C PHE A 163 -11.20 17.40 6.57
N TYR A 164 -12.26 16.82 7.11
CA TYR A 164 -13.60 17.36 6.96
C TYR A 164 -13.77 18.70 7.70
N GLU A 165 -13.29 18.80 8.94
CA GLU A 165 -13.39 20.00 9.77
C GLU A 165 -12.55 21.15 9.21
N TYR A 166 -11.34 20.88 8.78
CA TYR A 166 -10.37 21.87 8.29
C TYR A 166 -10.31 21.99 6.76
N ARG A 167 -11.35 21.54 6.05
CA ARG A 167 -11.37 21.51 4.57
C ARG A 167 -11.17 22.87 3.89
N GLN A 168 -11.37 23.98 4.61
CA GLN A 168 -11.18 25.35 4.11
C GLN A 168 -9.82 25.94 4.50
N ASP A 169 -9.07 25.29 5.38
CA ASP A 169 -7.79 25.78 5.83
C ASP A 169 -6.66 25.32 4.90
N THR A 170 -6.25 26.22 4.00
CA THR A 170 -5.13 25.99 3.08
C THR A 170 -3.76 26.14 3.74
N GLY A 171 -3.69 26.60 5.00
CA GLY A 171 -2.47 26.79 5.77
C GLY A 171 -1.99 25.50 6.45
N LEU A 172 -2.80 24.44 6.49
CA LEU A 172 -2.38 23.13 6.99
C LEU A 172 -1.35 22.55 6.03
N GLY A 173 -0.08 22.68 6.37
CA GLY A 173 1.01 22.05 5.63
C GLY A 173 0.78 20.54 5.53
N SER A 174 1.11 19.94 4.38
CA SER A 174 0.94 18.53 4.03
C SER A 174 1.60 17.50 4.99
N GLY A 175 2.19 17.96 6.11
CA GLY A 175 2.88 17.16 7.11
C GLY A 175 2.22 17.13 8.49
N CYS A 176 1.16 17.88 8.74
CA CYS A 176 0.59 18.02 10.07
C CYS A 176 -0.49 16.96 10.34
N MET A 177 -0.03 15.70 10.56
CA MET A 177 -0.94 14.64 11.02
C MET A 177 -1.22 14.85 12.52
N PRO A 178 -2.50 14.84 12.96
CA PRO A 178 -2.84 15.01 14.37
C PRO A 178 -2.10 14.02 15.28
N PHE A 179 -1.66 14.47 16.46
CA PHE A 179 -0.91 13.64 17.39
C PHE A 179 -1.61 12.31 17.73
N GLY A 180 -2.93 12.35 17.93
CA GLY A 180 -3.73 11.15 18.18
C GLY A 180 -3.64 10.11 17.06
N VAL A 181 -3.66 10.55 15.80
CA VAL A 181 -3.49 9.67 14.63
C VAL A 181 -2.06 9.10 14.61
N THR A 182 -1.05 9.96 14.79
CA THR A 182 0.36 9.52 14.79
C THR A 182 0.61 8.45 15.84
N SER A 183 0.05 8.61 17.04
CA SER A 183 0.19 7.67 18.16
C SER A 183 -0.41 6.29 17.82
N LEU A 184 -1.59 6.26 17.16
CA LEU A 184 -2.26 5.02 16.78
C LEU A 184 -1.50 4.22 15.71
N ILE A 185 -0.84 4.91 14.78
CA ILE A 185 -0.14 4.26 13.66
C ILE A 185 1.33 3.95 13.92
N GLU A 186 1.92 4.46 15.02
CA GLU A 186 3.36 4.38 15.26
C GLU A 186 3.91 2.94 15.25
N ARG A 187 3.19 1.98 15.83
CA ARG A 187 3.61 0.57 15.89
C ARG A 187 3.65 -0.12 14.51
N TYR A 188 2.95 0.45 13.50
CA TYR A 188 2.89 -0.11 12.15
C TYR A 188 3.98 0.43 11.22
N ARG A 189 4.70 1.47 11.65
CA ARG A 189 5.78 2.06 10.85
C ARG A 189 6.90 1.07 10.60
N SER A 190 7.43 1.09 9.38
CA SER A 190 8.60 0.30 9.02
C SER A 190 9.82 0.83 9.75
N LEU A 191 10.39 0.03 10.65
CA LEU A 191 11.69 0.32 11.25
C LEU A 191 12.78 0.02 10.21
N ARG A 192 13.39 1.05 9.67
CA ARG A 192 14.61 0.91 8.87
C ARG A 192 15.80 0.74 9.82
N LEU A 193 16.07 -0.48 10.25
CA LEU A 193 17.33 -0.80 10.90
C LEU A 193 18.41 -0.87 9.83
N SER A 194 19.09 0.24 9.56
CA SER A 194 20.34 0.24 8.82
C SER A 194 21.40 -0.32 9.76
N MET A 195 21.68 -1.63 9.68
CA MET A 195 22.91 -2.15 10.24
C MET A 195 24.04 -1.60 9.36
N GLY A 196 24.70 -0.54 9.82
CA GLY A 196 25.92 -0.05 9.22
C GLY A 196 26.93 -1.20 9.26
N VAL A 197 27.36 -1.65 8.09
CA VAL A 197 28.54 -2.51 7.98
C VAL A 197 29.70 -1.68 8.55
N PRO A 198 30.38 -2.13 9.63
CA PRO A 198 31.56 -1.43 10.10
C PRO A 198 32.59 -1.45 8.96
N GLY A 199 32.93 -0.26 8.44
CA GLY A 199 33.98 -0.12 7.45
C GLY A 199 35.25 -0.76 7.99
N ILE A 200 35.77 -1.75 7.31
CA ILE A 200 37.11 -2.29 7.53
C ILE A 200 38.06 -1.14 7.16
N GLY A 201 38.45 -0.39 8.18
CA GLY A 201 39.50 0.61 8.08
C GLY A 201 40.82 -0.11 7.72
N GLY A 202 41.21 -0.07 6.45
CA GLY A 202 42.54 -0.41 6.03
C GLY A 202 43.53 0.59 6.63
N ARG A 203 44.38 0.09 7.53
CA ARG A 203 45.65 0.73 7.87
C ARG A 203 46.65 0.36 6.76
N ALA A 204 47.23 1.35 6.16
CA ALA A 204 48.58 1.31 5.62
C ALA A 204 49.31 2.54 6.11
#